data_96c78931b45594475b8664f1e26790e9
#
_entry.id   96c78931b45594475b8664f1e26790e9
#
_cell.length_a   1.000
_cell.length_b   1.000
_cell.length_c   1.000
_cell.angle_alpha   90.00
_cell.angle_beta   90.00
_cell.angle_gamma   90.00
#
_symmetry.space_group_name_H-M   'P 1'
#
loop_
_entity.id
_entity.type
_entity.pdbx_description
1 polymer ?
#
loop_
_entity_poly.entity_id
_entity_poly.type
_entity_poly.pdbx_seq_one_letter_code
_entity_poly.pdbx_strand_id
1 'polypeptide(L)'
;YENSSLKTGQLSTRKLRKTLFFDPDDLVAGVEAGKTVSELQKLLAEKRMVLPVNPWYPDSTLGGMVSANVCGPNRMDMGGLRDFLIGIEYINGTGELVHAGGKVVKNVTGYDLTRMMIGHLGGLGLITSVNFKVQPLPVEPHGIYLETKGTEWREAVEKVRHMRIPLDWIQAVSSKPKGNGFLLGLGFSGNKERRGRISSEINVALGGTPFMLPDSKMSAVWPCLPGQSRFSGFLPAFLEYWGMPQPGLHVLANLTTASILELPLEKLMNWEPRMIVHPVGSDIHFFLKDPEAASQKMFLEILCGILNVPSANLRLVRAAEGYGPNVLGPFG
;
A
#
# COMPACT_ATOMS: atom_id res chain seq x y z
N TYR A 1 -14.29 -27.36 -13.82
CA TYR A 1 -15.01 -26.58 -14.83
C TYR A 1 -14.19 -26.63 -16.11
N GLU A 2 -14.68 -27.39 -17.08
CA GLU A 2 -14.05 -27.55 -18.38
C GLU A 2 -14.08 -26.25 -19.17
N ASN A 3 -12.97 -25.96 -19.85
CA ASN A 3 -12.73 -24.86 -20.77
C ASN A 3 -13.85 -24.72 -21.81
N SER A 4 -14.85 -23.91 -21.53
CA SER A 4 -15.55 -23.26 -22.62
C SER A 4 -14.64 -22.14 -23.11
N SER A 5 -14.34 -22.14 -24.39
CA SER A 5 -13.59 -21.11 -25.13
C SER A 5 -14.37 -19.78 -25.12
N LEU A 6 -14.54 -19.16 -23.96
CA LEU A 6 -15.04 -17.82 -23.83
C LEU A 6 -13.99 -16.89 -24.45
N LYS A 7 -14.34 -16.25 -25.55
CA LYS A 7 -13.57 -15.15 -26.09
C LYS A 7 -13.48 -14.07 -25.00
N THR A 8 -12.37 -14.03 -24.29
CA THR A 8 -12.13 -13.03 -23.25
C THR A 8 -11.92 -11.68 -23.92
N GLY A 9 -12.93 -10.82 -23.86
CA GLY A 9 -12.78 -9.41 -24.21
C GLY A 9 -12.08 -8.68 -23.09
N GLN A 10 -11.10 -7.83 -23.40
CA GLN A 10 -10.45 -6.97 -22.42
C GLN A 10 -11.11 -5.57 -22.42
N LEU A 11 -11.62 -5.14 -21.26
CA LEU A 11 -12.12 -3.79 -21.03
C LEU A 11 -11.08 -2.97 -20.28
N SER A 12 -10.85 -1.72 -20.73
CA SER A 12 -9.91 -0.80 -20.07
C SER A 12 -10.61 0.50 -19.69
N THR A 13 -10.51 0.86 -18.42
CA THR A 13 -11.02 2.15 -17.90
C THR A 13 -10.03 3.30 -18.07
N ARG A 14 -8.83 3.06 -18.63
CA ARG A 14 -7.76 4.07 -18.74
C ARG A 14 -8.15 5.37 -19.46
N LYS A 15 -9.21 5.36 -20.27
CA LYS A 15 -9.74 6.57 -20.93
C LYS A 15 -10.68 7.39 -20.02
N LEU A 16 -11.18 6.83 -18.93
CA LEU A 16 -12.03 7.49 -17.95
C LEU A 16 -11.14 8.27 -16.95
N ARG A 17 -10.73 9.49 -17.30
CA ARG A 17 -9.71 10.26 -16.54
C ARG A 17 -10.16 11.65 -16.09
N LYS A 18 -11.45 11.98 -16.22
CA LYS A 18 -11.95 13.30 -15.84
C LYS A 18 -11.96 13.48 -14.33
N THR A 19 -11.70 14.71 -13.89
CA THR A 19 -12.10 15.17 -12.57
C THR A 19 -13.56 15.62 -12.68
N LEU A 20 -14.43 14.99 -11.91
CA LEU A 20 -15.86 15.27 -11.92
C LEU A 20 -16.19 16.48 -11.04
N PHE A 21 -15.53 16.55 -9.88
CA PHE A 21 -15.57 17.69 -8.97
C PHE A 21 -14.39 17.65 -8.00
N PHE A 22 -14.04 18.80 -7.43
CA PHE A 22 -13.13 18.92 -6.30
C PHE A 22 -13.57 20.10 -5.46
N ASP A 23 -13.97 19.85 -4.24
CA ASP A 23 -14.38 20.84 -3.26
C ASP A 23 -13.47 20.75 -2.03
N PRO A 24 -12.49 21.68 -1.91
CA PRO A 24 -11.56 21.71 -0.78
C PRO A 24 -12.25 22.08 0.54
N ASP A 25 -13.34 22.86 0.50
CA ASP A 25 -14.02 23.32 1.72
C ASP A 25 -14.86 22.18 2.32
N ASP A 26 -15.47 21.36 1.49
CA ASP A 26 -16.18 20.15 1.90
C ASP A 26 -15.25 18.93 2.05
N LEU A 27 -13.97 19.07 1.72
CA LEU A 27 -12.97 17.99 1.77
C LEU A 27 -13.36 16.77 0.92
N VAL A 28 -13.87 17.00 -0.28
CA VAL A 28 -14.31 15.91 -1.17
C VAL A 28 -13.80 16.09 -2.60
N ALA A 29 -13.49 14.98 -3.24
CA ALA A 29 -13.12 14.93 -4.65
C ALA A 29 -13.76 13.72 -5.35
N GLY A 30 -14.33 13.95 -6.53
CA GLY A 30 -14.89 12.91 -7.39
C GLY A 30 -14.16 12.85 -8.73
N VAL A 31 -13.82 11.65 -9.15
CA VAL A 31 -13.03 11.40 -10.35
C VAL A 31 -13.46 10.13 -11.06
N GLU A 32 -13.19 10.06 -12.36
CA GLU A 32 -13.35 8.84 -13.13
C GLU A 32 -12.29 7.79 -12.75
N ALA A 33 -12.66 6.51 -12.80
CA ALA A 33 -11.90 5.38 -12.27
C ALA A 33 -10.53 5.13 -12.95
N GLY A 34 -10.35 5.56 -14.19
CA GLY A 34 -9.10 5.42 -14.95
C GLY A 34 -8.07 6.52 -14.68
N LYS A 35 -8.42 7.57 -13.90
CA LYS A 35 -7.45 8.56 -13.42
C LYS A 35 -6.47 7.90 -12.47
N THR A 36 -5.19 8.25 -12.57
CA THR A 36 -4.16 7.67 -11.70
C THR A 36 -4.13 8.33 -10.33
N VAL A 37 -3.61 7.62 -9.33
CA VAL A 37 -3.42 8.18 -7.99
C VAL A 37 -2.50 9.39 -8.05
N SER A 38 -1.40 9.31 -8.81
CA SER A 38 -0.46 10.42 -8.96
C SER A 38 -1.10 11.68 -9.57
N GLU A 39 -2.02 11.52 -10.52
CA GLU A 39 -2.76 12.65 -11.12
C GLU A 39 -3.72 13.31 -10.12
N LEU A 40 -4.44 12.49 -9.34
CA LEU A 40 -5.31 13.03 -8.30
C LEU A 40 -4.50 13.74 -7.21
N GLN A 41 -3.42 13.13 -6.72
CA GLN A 41 -2.57 13.73 -5.69
C GLN A 41 -1.98 15.09 -6.14
N LYS A 42 -1.57 15.23 -7.42
CA LYS A 42 -1.10 16.50 -7.97
C LYS A 42 -2.19 17.57 -7.91
N LEU A 43 -3.41 17.24 -8.34
CA LEU A 43 -4.55 18.15 -8.29
C LEU A 43 -4.85 18.60 -6.84
N LEU A 44 -4.87 17.66 -5.91
CA LEU A 44 -5.15 17.94 -4.49
C LEU A 44 -4.07 18.83 -3.85
N ALA A 45 -2.81 18.60 -4.20
CA ALA A 45 -1.67 19.35 -3.67
C ALA A 45 -1.74 20.85 -4.00
N GLU A 46 -2.34 21.24 -5.14
CA GLU A 46 -2.56 22.66 -5.50
C GLU A 46 -3.37 23.42 -4.44
N LYS A 47 -4.22 22.70 -3.71
CA LYS A 47 -5.04 23.23 -2.61
C LYS A 47 -4.57 22.76 -1.23
N ARG A 48 -3.33 22.26 -1.12
CA ARG A 48 -2.75 21.71 0.11
C ARG A 48 -3.59 20.58 0.73
N MET A 49 -4.19 19.76 -0.13
CA MET A 49 -4.97 18.57 0.23
C MET A 49 -4.25 17.31 -0.20
N VAL A 50 -4.65 16.19 0.36
CA VAL A 50 -4.14 14.85 0.05
C VAL A 50 -5.25 13.81 0.15
N LEU A 51 -5.22 12.82 -0.73
CA LEU A 51 -5.90 11.55 -0.49
C LEU A 51 -4.94 10.68 0.34
N PRO A 52 -5.27 10.32 1.59
CA PRO A 52 -4.32 9.67 2.50
C PRO A 52 -4.17 8.16 2.22
N VAL A 53 -4.19 7.79 0.95
CA VAL A 53 -3.84 6.46 0.45
C VAL A 53 -2.67 6.56 -0.51
N ASN A 54 -1.76 5.62 -0.37
CA ASN A 54 -0.49 5.63 -1.05
C ASN A 54 -0.16 4.25 -1.60
N PRO A 55 -0.72 3.91 -2.78
CA PRO A 55 -0.47 2.62 -3.39
C PRO A 55 1.00 2.46 -3.77
N TRP A 56 1.45 1.21 -3.83
CA TRP A 56 2.82 0.83 -4.17
C TRP A 56 3.28 1.33 -5.54
N TYR A 57 2.34 1.45 -6.47
CA TYR A 57 2.56 1.96 -7.82
C TYR A 57 1.74 3.24 -8.00
N PRO A 58 2.38 4.41 -8.14
CA PRO A 58 1.71 5.71 -8.23
C PRO A 58 0.85 5.86 -9.49
N ASP A 59 1.16 5.11 -10.53
CA ASP A 59 0.40 5.06 -11.78
C ASP A 59 -0.79 4.09 -11.75
N SER A 60 -1.05 3.48 -10.58
CA SER A 60 -2.27 2.72 -10.38
C SER A 60 -3.49 3.61 -10.61
N THR A 61 -4.49 3.09 -11.33
CA THR A 61 -5.76 3.79 -11.50
C THR A 61 -6.57 3.76 -10.20
N LEU A 62 -7.37 4.80 -9.97
CA LEU A 62 -8.18 4.90 -8.74
C LEU A 62 -9.22 3.78 -8.65
N GLY A 63 -9.83 3.38 -9.76
CA GLY A 63 -10.71 2.21 -9.78
C GLY A 63 -9.99 0.91 -9.48
N GLY A 64 -8.77 0.72 -10.02
CA GLY A 64 -7.93 -0.45 -9.73
C GLY A 64 -7.48 -0.49 -8.26
N MET A 65 -7.10 0.66 -7.70
CA MET A 65 -6.74 0.80 -6.29
C MET A 65 -7.89 0.40 -5.36
N VAL A 66 -9.12 0.87 -5.64
CA VAL A 66 -10.32 0.50 -4.88
C VAL A 66 -10.64 -0.98 -5.05
N SER A 67 -10.65 -1.47 -6.28
CA SER A 67 -10.93 -2.88 -6.60
C SER A 67 -9.97 -3.84 -5.91
N ALA A 68 -8.68 -3.46 -5.79
CA ALA A 68 -7.66 -4.28 -5.14
C ALA A 68 -7.48 -3.98 -3.64
N ASN A 69 -8.20 -3.00 -3.07
CA ASN A 69 -8.05 -2.54 -1.68
C ASN A 69 -6.59 -2.22 -1.30
N VAL A 70 -5.92 -1.45 -2.14
CA VAL A 70 -4.52 -1.04 -1.89
C VAL A 70 -4.50 0.31 -1.18
N CYS A 71 -3.94 0.35 0.04
CA CYS A 71 -3.91 1.57 0.86
C CYS A 71 -2.51 2.14 1.06
N GLY A 72 -1.49 1.30 1.18
CA GLY A 72 -0.12 1.70 1.51
C GLY A 72 0.13 1.92 3.02
N PRO A 73 1.34 2.41 3.39
CA PRO A 73 1.81 2.45 4.78
C PRO A 73 1.03 3.38 5.70
N ASN A 74 0.44 4.46 5.17
CA ASN A 74 -0.30 5.45 5.97
C ASN A 74 -1.60 4.90 6.57
N ARG A 75 -1.99 3.68 6.21
CA ARG A 75 -3.18 3.01 6.76
C ARG A 75 -3.15 2.92 8.29
N MET A 76 -1.97 2.92 8.90
CA MET A 76 -1.82 2.82 10.34
C MET A 76 -2.48 3.98 11.10
N ASP A 77 -2.21 5.21 10.68
CA ASP A 77 -2.72 6.43 11.33
C ASP A 77 -4.01 6.94 10.67
N MET A 78 -4.01 6.98 9.35
CA MET A 78 -5.07 7.66 8.59
C MET A 78 -6.26 6.75 8.25
N GLY A 79 -6.11 5.44 8.39
CA GLY A 79 -7.15 4.49 7.98
C GLY A 79 -6.98 3.97 6.56
N GLY A 80 -7.99 3.26 6.07
CA GLY A 80 -7.98 2.63 4.75
C GLY A 80 -9.02 3.21 3.78
N LEU A 81 -9.15 2.58 2.62
CA LEU A 81 -10.14 2.98 1.62
C LEU A 81 -11.58 3.05 2.17
N ARG A 82 -11.90 2.22 3.18
CA ARG A 82 -13.21 2.24 3.85
C ARG A 82 -13.53 3.55 4.56
N ASP A 83 -12.50 4.30 4.94
CA ASP A 83 -12.63 5.56 5.68
C ASP A 83 -12.70 6.76 4.73
N PHE A 84 -12.26 6.58 3.47
CA PHE A 84 -12.16 7.66 2.50
C PHE A 84 -13.08 7.54 1.31
N LEU A 85 -13.46 6.33 0.88
CA LEU A 85 -14.39 6.13 -0.24
C LEU A 85 -15.82 6.40 0.23
N ILE A 86 -16.41 7.50 -0.27
CA ILE A 86 -17.75 7.97 0.12
C ILE A 86 -18.80 7.77 -0.96
N GLY A 87 -18.38 7.49 -2.19
CA GLY A 87 -19.29 7.20 -3.29
C GLY A 87 -18.59 6.47 -4.43
N ILE A 88 -19.36 5.74 -5.20
CA ILE A 88 -18.89 4.93 -6.31
C ILE A 88 -19.96 4.77 -7.37
N GLU A 89 -19.53 4.76 -8.62
CA GLU A 89 -20.36 4.30 -9.74
C GLU A 89 -19.67 3.09 -10.38
N TYR A 90 -20.46 2.09 -10.73
CA TYR A 90 -19.96 0.90 -11.39
C TYR A 90 -21.01 0.26 -12.28
N ILE A 91 -20.56 -0.46 -13.31
CA ILE A 91 -21.41 -1.29 -14.16
C ILE A 91 -21.41 -2.69 -13.57
N ASN A 92 -22.60 -3.19 -13.22
CA ASN A 92 -22.78 -4.52 -12.64
C ASN A 92 -22.69 -5.63 -13.71
N GLY A 93 -22.86 -6.89 -13.29
CA GLY A 93 -22.81 -8.06 -14.18
C GLY A 93 -23.95 -8.14 -15.20
N THR A 94 -25.03 -7.37 -15.03
CA THR A 94 -26.16 -7.25 -15.98
C THR A 94 -25.98 -6.08 -16.96
N GLY A 95 -24.91 -5.29 -16.83
CA GLY A 95 -24.62 -4.13 -17.68
C GLY A 95 -25.31 -2.84 -17.21
N GLU A 96 -25.91 -2.84 -16.02
CA GLU A 96 -26.59 -1.66 -15.48
C GLU A 96 -25.60 -0.76 -14.73
N LEU A 97 -25.75 0.56 -14.88
CA LEU A 97 -24.98 1.55 -14.12
C LEU A 97 -25.59 1.69 -12.72
N VAL A 98 -24.81 1.37 -11.71
CA VAL A 98 -25.20 1.46 -10.30
C VAL A 98 -24.47 2.62 -9.64
N HIS A 99 -25.21 3.43 -8.88
CA HIS A 99 -24.69 4.51 -8.07
C HIS A 99 -24.83 4.16 -6.59
N ALA A 100 -23.76 4.29 -5.81
CA ALA A 100 -23.79 4.06 -4.38
C ALA A 100 -23.01 5.15 -3.63
N GLY A 101 -23.50 5.54 -2.45
CA GLY A 101 -22.93 6.66 -1.71
C GLY A 101 -23.25 8.01 -2.38
N GLY A 102 -22.36 9.00 -2.22
CA GLY A 102 -22.61 10.35 -2.74
C GLY A 102 -21.38 11.26 -2.65
N LYS A 103 -21.66 12.57 -2.68
CA LYS A 103 -20.67 13.63 -2.50
C LYS A 103 -20.49 14.07 -1.04
N VAL A 104 -21.34 13.54 -0.15
CA VAL A 104 -21.37 13.93 1.27
C VAL A 104 -20.92 12.76 2.14
N VAL A 105 -20.24 13.07 3.23
CA VAL A 105 -19.66 12.09 4.15
C VAL A 105 -20.70 11.23 4.87
N LYS A 106 -21.94 11.71 5.00
CA LYS A 106 -23.01 11.00 5.70
C LYS A 106 -24.11 10.58 4.74
N ASN A 107 -24.09 9.32 4.34
CA ASN A 107 -25.19 8.66 3.65
C ASN A 107 -25.51 7.36 4.40
N VAL A 108 -26.69 7.31 5.04
CA VAL A 108 -27.07 6.20 5.94
C VAL A 108 -28.25 5.39 5.39
N THR A 109 -28.61 5.57 4.13
CA THR A 109 -29.78 4.93 3.53
C THR A 109 -29.36 3.69 2.74
N GLY A 110 -29.86 2.53 3.15
CA GLY A 110 -29.65 1.26 2.42
C GLY A 110 -28.35 0.52 2.76
N TYR A 111 -28.06 -0.51 1.97
CA TYR A 111 -26.81 -1.27 2.09
C TYR A 111 -25.61 -0.45 1.66
N ASP A 112 -24.50 -0.61 2.37
CA ASP A 112 -23.23 0.06 2.05
C ASP A 112 -22.53 -0.62 0.86
N LEU A 113 -23.08 -0.43 -0.33
CA LEU A 113 -22.51 -0.95 -1.57
C LEU A 113 -21.12 -0.36 -1.86
N THR A 114 -20.85 0.85 -1.36
CA THR A 114 -19.55 1.51 -1.52
C THR A 114 -18.46 0.67 -0.86
N ARG A 115 -18.69 0.21 0.38
CA ARG A 115 -17.75 -0.67 1.06
C ARG A 115 -17.66 -2.06 0.47
N MET A 116 -18.75 -2.58 -0.07
CA MET A 116 -18.77 -3.88 -0.74
C MET A 116 -17.84 -3.91 -1.95
N MET A 117 -17.73 -2.79 -2.66
CA MET A 117 -16.89 -2.66 -3.85
C MET A 117 -15.39 -2.54 -3.54
N ILE A 118 -14.99 -2.38 -2.26
CA ILE A 118 -13.58 -2.33 -1.87
C ILE A 118 -13.01 -3.74 -1.81
N GLY A 119 -12.02 -4.03 -2.66
CA GLY A 119 -11.35 -5.33 -2.68
C GLY A 119 -12.09 -6.43 -3.43
N HIS A 120 -13.07 -6.09 -4.28
CA HIS A 120 -13.85 -7.07 -5.05
C HIS A 120 -13.08 -7.72 -6.22
N LEU A 121 -11.90 -7.22 -6.56
CA LEU A 121 -11.00 -7.75 -7.60
C LEU A 121 -11.67 -7.97 -8.97
N GLY A 122 -12.65 -7.14 -9.32
CA GLY A 122 -13.41 -7.25 -10.56
C GLY A 122 -14.63 -8.19 -10.50
N GLY A 123 -14.82 -8.93 -9.42
CA GLY A 123 -15.89 -9.93 -9.30
C GLY A 123 -17.32 -9.37 -9.19
N LEU A 124 -17.48 -8.08 -8.84
CA LEU A 124 -18.80 -7.46 -8.63
C LEU A 124 -19.20 -6.46 -9.71
N GLY A 125 -18.27 -6.06 -10.58
CA GLY A 125 -18.53 -5.12 -11.65
C GLY A 125 -17.33 -4.27 -12.03
N LEU A 126 -17.55 -3.34 -12.98
CA LEU A 126 -16.53 -2.42 -13.51
C LEU A 126 -16.73 -1.03 -12.91
N ILE A 127 -15.80 -0.57 -12.08
CA ILE A 127 -15.84 0.77 -11.49
C ILE A 127 -15.63 1.82 -12.59
N THR A 128 -16.51 2.83 -12.65
CA THR A 128 -16.48 3.92 -13.63
C THR A 128 -16.10 5.26 -13.01
N SER A 129 -16.54 5.53 -11.77
CA SER A 129 -16.15 6.72 -11.01
C SER A 129 -16.08 6.44 -9.51
N VAL A 130 -15.34 7.28 -8.79
CA VAL A 130 -15.14 7.19 -7.34
C VAL A 130 -15.13 8.57 -6.71
N ASN A 131 -15.74 8.69 -5.53
CA ASN A 131 -15.74 9.90 -4.71
C ASN A 131 -14.99 9.64 -3.42
N PHE A 132 -14.03 10.50 -3.11
CA PHE A 132 -13.21 10.37 -1.93
C PHE A 132 -13.40 11.55 -0.99
N LYS A 133 -13.37 11.25 0.31
CA LYS A 133 -13.02 12.23 1.32
C LYS A 133 -11.51 12.46 1.26
N VAL A 134 -11.11 13.73 1.22
CA VAL A 134 -9.70 14.14 1.24
C VAL A 134 -9.37 14.83 2.56
N GLN A 135 -8.09 15.06 2.82
CA GLN A 135 -7.61 15.68 4.05
C GLN A 135 -6.61 16.79 3.75
N PRO A 136 -6.42 17.75 4.66
CA PRO A 136 -5.28 18.67 4.58
C PRO A 136 -3.95 17.90 4.59
N LEU A 137 -2.95 18.43 3.88
CA LEU A 137 -1.60 17.88 3.93
C LEU A 137 -1.06 17.87 5.36
N PRO A 138 -0.38 16.80 5.78
CA PRO A 138 0.30 16.76 7.08
C PRO A 138 1.29 17.91 7.23
N VAL A 139 1.40 18.42 8.45
CA VAL A 139 2.35 19.50 8.77
C VAL A 139 3.73 18.88 8.97
N GLU A 140 4.69 19.30 8.16
CA GLU A 140 6.10 18.92 8.28
C GLU A 140 6.32 17.42 8.59
N PRO A 141 5.97 16.51 7.66
CA PRO A 141 6.17 15.07 7.85
C PRO A 141 7.67 14.75 8.02
N HIS A 142 7.96 13.79 8.86
CA HIS A 142 9.31 13.42 9.26
C HIS A 142 9.45 11.92 9.43
N GLY A 143 10.64 11.39 9.25
CA GLY A 143 10.91 9.98 9.45
C GLY A 143 12.31 9.73 9.99
N ILE A 144 12.43 8.77 10.86
CA ILE A 144 13.70 8.27 11.36
C ILE A 144 13.85 6.80 10.97
N TYR A 145 15.10 6.41 10.74
CA TYR A 145 15.47 5.05 10.40
C TYR A 145 16.49 4.52 11.37
N LEU A 146 16.36 3.24 11.70
CA LEU A 146 17.29 2.50 12.56
C LEU A 146 17.73 1.26 11.80
N GLU A 147 19.02 1.05 11.73
CA GLU A 147 19.55 -0.24 11.28
C GLU A 147 19.37 -1.27 12.38
N THR A 148 18.79 -2.41 12.05
CA THR A 148 18.59 -3.53 12.95
C THR A 148 19.20 -4.78 12.35
N LYS A 149 19.69 -5.69 13.21
CA LYS A 149 20.28 -6.96 12.78
C LYS A 149 19.26 -8.09 12.97
N GLY A 150 19.21 -9.00 12.00
CA GLY A 150 18.35 -10.18 12.11
C GLY A 150 16.89 -9.80 12.46
N THR A 151 16.43 -10.25 13.62
CA THR A 151 15.05 -10.05 14.11
C THR A 151 14.89 -8.88 15.10
N GLU A 152 15.93 -8.12 15.38
CA GLU A 152 15.90 -6.99 16.35
C GLU A 152 14.80 -5.96 16.03
N TRP A 153 14.47 -5.79 14.73
CA TRP A 153 13.39 -4.89 14.34
C TRP A 153 12.03 -5.25 14.99
N ARG A 154 11.80 -6.53 15.32
CA ARG A 154 10.54 -6.99 15.94
C ARG A 154 10.41 -6.46 17.36
N GLU A 155 11.49 -6.60 18.14
CA GLU A 155 11.54 -6.06 19.50
C GLU A 155 11.43 -4.55 19.51
N ALA A 156 12.06 -3.88 18.54
CA ALA A 156 11.95 -2.43 18.39
C ALA A 156 10.52 -1.99 18.06
N VAL A 157 9.82 -2.71 17.18
CA VAL A 157 8.40 -2.46 16.87
C VAL A 157 7.54 -2.62 18.12
N GLU A 158 7.72 -3.71 18.89
CA GLU A 158 6.96 -3.94 20.12
C GLU A 158 7.21 -2.84 21.16
N LYS A 159 8.46 -2.44 21.37
CA LYS A 159 8.79 -1.31 22.28
C LYS A 159 8.07 -0.03 21.87
N VAL A 160 8.17 0.33 20.58
CA VAL A 160 7.54 1.55 20.04
C VAL A 160 6.00 1.51 20.17
N ARG A 161 5.37 0.37 19.91
CA ARG A 161 3.92 0.19 20.08
C ARG A 161 3.47 0.40 21.53
N HIS A 162 4.25 -0.08 22.51
CA HIS A 162 3.95 0.12 23.94
C HIS A 162 4.09 1.57 24.40
N MET A 163 4.93 2.36 23.73
CA MET A 163 5.14 3.77 24.07
C MET A 163 3.93 4.66 23.74
N ARG A 164 2.98 4.18 22.93
CA ARG A 164 1.81 4.95 22.47
C ARG A 164 2.17 6.30 21.83
N ILE A 165 3.33 6.37 21.17
CA ILE A 165 3.73 7.56 20.42
C ILE A 165 2.85 7.66 19.17
N PRO A 166 2.34 8.86 18.85
CA PRO A 166 1.54 9.05 17.63
C PRO A 166 2.44 9.02 16.40
N LEU A 167 2.58 7.84 15.80
CA LEU A 167 3.30 7.61 14.56
C LEU A 167 2.32 7.51 13.40
N ASP A 168 2.69 8.10 12.28
CA ASP A 168 1.90 8.05 11.04
C ASP A 168 2.09 6.70 10.34
N TRP A 169 3.29 6.12 10.43
CA TRP A 169 3.59 4.79 9.90
C TRP A 169 4.78 4.12 10.60
N ILE A 170 4.78 2.79 10.55
CA ILE A 170 5.90 1.92 10.95
C ILE A 170 6.15 0.95 9.81
N GLN A 171 7.41 0.78 9.41
CA GLN A 171 7.79 -0.20 8.41
C GLN A 171 9.16 -0.80 8.71
N ALA A 172 9.37 -2.05 8.33
CA ALA A 172 10.68 -2.66 8.30
C ALA A 172 11.01 -3.04 6.85
N VAL A 173 12.15 -2.59 6.37
CA VAL A 173 12.60 -2.82 4.99
C VAL A 173 13.88 -3.61 5.03
N SER A 174 13.95 -4.72 4.30
CA SER A 174 15.17 -5.54 4.26
C SER A 174 16.38 -4.71 3.81
N SER A 175 17.51 -4.87 4.48
CA SER A 175 18.74 -4.20 4.13
C SER A 175 19.23 -4.61 2.72
N LYS A 176 20.29 -3.93 2.23
CA LYS A 176 20.91 -4.25 0.92
C LYS A 176 21.34 -5.72 0.82
N PRO A 177 21.50 -6.26 -0.41
CA PRO A 177 22.02 -7.59 -0.63
C PRO A 177 23.30 -7.81 0.20
N LYS A 178 23.39 -8.95 0.90
CA LYS A 178 24.45 -9.35 1.86
C LYS A 178 24.33 -8.78 3.28
N GLY A 179 23.28 -8.02 3.62
CA GLY A 179 23.00 -7.64 5.00
C GLY A 179 21.90 -8.51 5.61
N ASN A 180 22.15 -9.08 6.79
CA ASN A 180 21.15 -9.87 7.55
C ASN A 180 20.26 -8.99 8.43
N GLY A 181 19.88 -7.80 7.98
CA GLY A 181 19.16 -6.85 8.80
C GLY A 181 18.00 -6.18 8.09
N PHE A 182 17.33 -5.33 8.83
CA PHE A 182 16.25 -4.48 8.36
C PHE A 182 16.52 -3.02 8.73
N LEU A 183 16.07 -2.11 7.88
CA LEU A 183 15.88 -0.72 8.23
C LEU A 183 14.49 -0.58 8.85
N LEU A 184 14.42 -0.28 10.14
CA LEU A 184 13.16 0.07 10.78
C LEU A 184 12.93 1.56 10.59
N GLY A 185 11.89 1.91 9.86
CA GLY A 185 11.43 3.28 9.61
C GLY A 185 10.24 3.62 10.48
N LEU A 186 10.28 4.81 11.07
CA LEU A 186 9.23 5.37 11.94
C LEU A 186 8.89 6.77 11.43
N GLY A 187 7.66 6.96 10.98
CA GLY A 187 7.18 8.23 10.44
C GLY A 187 6.24 8.95 11.40
N PHE A 188 6.37 10.27 11.46
CA PHE A 188 5.52 11.15 12.26
C PHE A 188 5.49 12.55 11.65
N SER A 189 4.47 13.33 11.96
CA SER A 189 4.28 14.69 11.49
C SER A 189 4.10 15.67 12.63
N GLY A 190 4.28 16.96 12.36
CA GLY A 190 4.07 18.02 13.32
C GLY A 190 5.16 19.08 13.31
N ASN A 191 4.97 20.12 14.14
CA ASN A 191 5.93 21.19 14.29
C ASN A 191 7.29 20.71 14.87
N LYS A 192 8.30 21.54 14.80
CA LYS A 192 9.67 21.23 15.24
C LYS A 192 9.73 20.70 16.69
N GLU A 193 8.94 21.28 17.58
CA GLU A 193 8.90 20.89 19.00
C GLU A 193 8.36 19.47 19.19
N ARG A 194 7.20 19.17 18.58
CA ARG A 194 6.60 17.82 18.59
C ARG A 194 7.56 16.78 17.99
N ARG A 195 8.16 17.08 16.86
CA ARG A 195 9.11 16.18 16.21
C ARG A 195 10.34 15.92 17.08
N GLY A 196 10.91 16.97 17.69
CA GLY A 196 12.03 16.84 18.63
C GLY A 196 11.71 15.95 19.82
N ARG A 197 10.53 16.11 20.42
CA ARG A 197 10.05 15.25 21.51
C ARG A 197 9.94 13.80 21.08
N ILE A 198 9.23 13.52 19.98
CA ILE A 198 9.04 12.16 19.46
C ILE A 198 10.40 11.49 19.16
N SER A 199 11.31 12.21 18.49
CA SER A 199 12.65 11.69 18.20
C SER A 199 13.42 11.35 19.45
N SER A 200 13.35 12.20 20.48
CA SER A 200 14.00 11.96 21.77
C SER A 200 13.44 10.74 22.51
N GLU A 201 12.11 10.62 22.55
CA GLU A 201 11.43 9.47 23.18
C GLU A 201 11.82 8.15 22.49
N ILE A 202 11.85 8.13 21.16
CA ILE A 202 12.28 6.95 20.39
C ILE A 202 13.72 6.59 20.65
N ASN A 203 14.63 7.59 20.69
CA ASN A 203 16.04 7.38 20.97
C ASN A 203 16.27 6.73 22.35
N VAL A 204 15.58 7.25 23.37
CA VAL A 204 15.66 6.70 24.72
C VAL A 204 15.16 5.25 24.76
N ALA A 205 14.06 4.94 24.08
CA ALA A 205 13.45 3.62 24.12
C ALA A 205 14.25 2.55 23.35
N LEU A 206 14.82 2.91 22.21
CA LEU A 206 15.47 1.96 21.32
C LEU A 206 16.99 1.87 21.56
N GLY A 207 17.59 2.81 22.32
CA GLY A 207 19.00 2.78 22.70
C GLY A 207 19.98 2.87 21.51
N GLY A 208 19.49 3.21 20.33
CA GLY A 208 20.27 3.33 19.11
C GLY A 208 20.48 4.79 18.71
N THR A 209 21.37 5.02 17.76
CA THR A 209 21.50 6.32 17.10
C THR A 209 20.67 6.27 15.83
N PRO A 210 19.43 6.81 15.83
CA PRO A 210 18.64 6.89 14.61
C PRO A 210 19.35 7.83 13.64
N PHE A 211 19.37 7.46 12.37
CA PHE A 211 19.78 8.37 11.33
C PHE A 211 18.56 8.93 10.61
N MET A 212 18.65 10.20 10.29
CA MET A 212 17.65 10.87 9.50
C MET A 212 18.04 10.76 8.03
N LEU A 213 17.10 10.34 7.19
CA LEU A 213 17.33 10.46 5.76
C LEU A 213 17.37 11.96 5.39
N PRO A 214 18.32 12.37 4.52
CA PRO A 214 18.29 13.71 3.95
C PRO A 214 16.94 13.99 3.28
N ASP A 215 16.46 15.22 3.32
CA ASP A 215 15.15 15.63 2.75
C ASP A 215 14.97 15.18 1.30
N SER A 216 16.06 15.17 0.51
CA SER A 216 16.07 14.66 -0.87
C SER A 216 15.76 13.16 -0.99
N LYS A 217 16.01 12.38 0.06
CA LYS A 217 15.69 10.94 0.14
C LYS A 217 14.40 10.66 0.91
N MET A 218 13.97 11.59 1.75
CA MET A 218 12.69 11.50 2.47
C MET A 218 11.50 11.46 1.53
N SER A 219 11.54 12.20 0.43
CA SER A 219 10.48 12.16 -0.60
C SER A 219 10.31 10.81 -1.27
N ALA A 220 11.36 10.02 -1.27
CA ALA A 220 11.34 8.66 -1.80
C ALA A 220 10.65 7.67 -0.85
N VAL A 221 10.63 7.98 0.42
CA VAL A 221 10.10 7.12 1.49
C VAL A 221 8.76 7.64 2.03
N TRP A 222 8.56 8.94 1.96
CA TRP A 222 7.30 9.58 2.35
C TRP A 222 6.55 10.07 1.10
N PRO A 223 5.47 9.42 0.72
CA PRO A 223 4.83 9.63 -0.59
C PRO A 223 4.01 10.90 -0.74
N CYS A 224 3.87 11.68 0.30
CA CYS A 224 2.99 12.85 0.34
C CYS A 224 3.69 14.13 0.82
N LEU A 225 4.99 14.32 0.54
CA LEU A 225 5.67 15.56 0.91
C LEU A 225 5.18 16.74 0.08
N PRO A 226 4.73 17.84 0.71
CA PRO A 226 4.37 19.06 0.02
C PRO A 226 5.57 19.66 -0.72
N GLY A 227 5.35 20.10 -1.95
CA GLY A 227 6.36 20.84 -2.73
C GLY A 227 7.28 19.99 -3.59
N GLN A 228 7.14 18.68 -3.59
CA GLN A 228 7.88 17.83 -4.51
C GLN A 228 6.99 17.38 -5.67
N SER A 229 7.40 17.72 -6.90
CA SER A 229 6.70 17.38 -8.15
C SER A 229 6.68 15.89 -8.50
N ARG A 230 7.26 15.05 -7.64
CA ARG A 230 7.30 13.61 -7.81
C ARG A 230 6.60 12.94 -6.64
N PHE A 231 5.31 12.71 -6.79
CA PHE A 231 4.63 11.61 -6.10
C PHE A 231 5.16 10.29 -6.66
N SER A 232 6.44 10.03 -6.45
CA SER A 232 7.00 8.72 -6.71
C SER A 232 6.48 7.81 -5.60
N GLY A 233 5.73 6.80 -5.97
CA GLY A 233 5.28 5.82 -5.01
C GLY A 233 6.47 5.29 -4.20
N PHE A 234 6.18 4.92 -2.99
CA PHE A 234 7.12 4.38 -2.02
C PHE A 234 8.00 3.25 -2.57
N LEU A 235 7.43 2.36 -3.37
CA LEU A 235 8.12 1.22 -3.94
C LEU A 235 9.28 1.56 -4.89
N PRO A 236 9.17 2.51 -5.84
CA PRO A 236 10.27 2.81 -6.75
C PRO A 236 11.58 3.18 -6.03
N ALA A 237 11.49 3.87 -4.91
CA ALA A 237 12.67 4.25 -4.14
C ALA A 237 13.37 3.06 -3.48
N PHE A 238 12.62 2.09 -2.96
CA PHE A 238 13.22 0.88 -2.41
C PHE A 238 13.74 -0.04 -3.49
N LEU A 239 13.07 -0.13 -4.63
CA LEU A 239 13.59 -0.86 -5.78
C LEU A 239 14.92 -0.30 -6.25
N GLU A 240 15.07 1.04 -6.29
CA GLU A 240 16.34 1.70 -6.57
C GLU A 240 17.38 1.42 -5.49
N TYR A 241 17.01 1.55 -4.20
CA TYR A 241 17.87 1.23 -3.07
C TYR A 241 18.42 -0.20 -3.12
N TRP A 242 17.62 -1.16 -3.56
CA TRP A 242 18.04 -2.56 -3.71
C TRP A 242 18.74 -2.86 -5.03
N GLY A 243 18.83 -1.89 -5.95
CA GLY A 243 19.32 -2.12 -7.32
C GLY A 243 18.43 -3.06 -8.13
N MET A 244 17.14 -3.01 -7.88
CA MET A 244 16.09 -3.83 -8.52
C MET A 244 15.06 -2.92 -9.17
N PRO A 245 15.33 -2.32 -10.35
CA PRO A 245 14.44 -1.33 -10.97
C PRO A 245 13.05 -1.87 -11.27
N GLN A 246 12.94 -3.17 -11.55
CA GLN A 246 11.68 -3.90 -11.68
C GLN A 246 11.82 -5.30 -11.07
N PRO A 247 10.95 -5.69 -10.13
CA PRO A 247 10.95 -7.04 -9.61
C PRO A 247 10.34 -8.00 -10.63
N GLY A 248 10.89 -9.19 -10.75
CA GLY A 248 10.30 -10.28 -11.54
C GLY A 248 9.04 -10.83 -10.87
N LEU A 249 9.07 -10.90 -9.53
CA LEU A 249 7.92 -11.32 -8.71
C LEU A 249 7.66 -10.29 -7.62
N HIS A 250 6.40 -9.94 -7.42
CA HIS A 250 5.92 -9.17 -6.28
C HIS A 250 4.69 -9.85 -5.68
N VAL A 251 4.80 -10.29 -4.45
CA VAL A 251 3.72 -10.95 -3.70
C VAL A 251 3.38 -10.12 -2.47
N LEU A 252 2.10 -9.94 -2.23
CA LEU A 252 1.55 -9.31 -1.03
C LEU A 252 0.86 -10.35 -0.17
N ALA A 253 1.24 -10.43 1.10
CA ALA A 253 0.56 -11.21 2.12
C ALA A 253 -0.12 -10.29 3.13
N ASN A 254 -1.40 -10.55 3.43
CA ASN A 254 -2.11 -9.86 4.50
C ASN A 254 -2.18 -10.77 5.73
N LEU A 255 -1.66 -10.28 6.86
CA LEU A 255 -1.50 -11.04 8.09
C LEU A 255 -1.83 -10.15 9.30
N THR A 256 -2.10 -10.76 10.45
CA THR A 256 -2.20 -10.00 11.70
C THR A 256 -0.83 -9.50 12.13
N THR A 257 -0.77 -8.43 12.91
CA THR A 257 0.48 -7.93 13.48
C THR A 257 1.24 -9.03 14.25
N ALA A 258 0.55 -9.80 15.07
CA ALA A 258 1.15 -10.92 15.82
C ALA A 258 1.79 -11.94 14.86
N SER A 259 1.04 -12.36 13.83
CA SER A 259 1.57 -13.30 12.83
C SER A 259 2.80 -12.74 12.11
N ILE A 260 2.82 -11.45 11.77
CA ILE A 260 3.98 -10.82 11.12
C ILE A 260 5.21 -10.86 12.02
N LEU A 261 5.06 -10.58 13.31
CA LEU A 261 6.16 -10.54 14.27
C LEU A 261 6.73 -11.93 14.58
N GLU A 262 5.95 -12.98 14.38
CA GLU A 262 6.34 -14.38 14.63
C GLU A 262 6.81 -15.11 13.37
N LEU A 263 6.71 -14.51 12.17
CA LEU A 263 7.08 -15.19 10.93
C LEU A 263 8.54 -15.67 10.92
N PRO A 264 8.79 -16.92 10.57
CA PRO A 264 10.16 -17.46 10.45
C PRO A 264 10.80 -17.04 9.12
N LEU A 265 11.06 -15.73 8.97
CA LEU A 265 11.58 -15.12 7.73
C LEU A 265 12.95 -15.68 7.34
N GLU A 266 13.71 -16.22 8.29
CA GLU A 266 14.99 -16.89 8.04
C GLU A 266 14.87 -18.06 7.06
N LYS A 267 13.73 -18.74 7.02
CA LYS A 267 13.47 -19.83 6.07
C LYS A 267 13.37 -19.37 4.61
N LEU A 268 13.15 -18.07 4.39
CA LEU A 268 13.09 -17.46 3.06
C LEU A 268 14.45 -16.95 2.57
N MET A 269 15.44 -16.83 3.45
CA MET A 269 16.71 -16.16 3.15
C MET A 269 17.50 -16.79 1.99
N ASN A 270 17.33 -18.10 1.76
CA ASN A 270 17.96 -18.79 0.62
C ASN A 270 17.49 -18.25 -0.75
N TRP A 271 16.34 -17.57 -0.78
CA TRP A 271 15.77 -16.96 -1.99
C TRP A 271 16.17 -15.50 -2.15
N GLU A 272 16.91 -14.97 -1.18
CA GLU A 272 17.30 -13.55 -1.10
C GLU A 272 16.13 -12.59 -1.41
N PRO A 273 14.91 -12.81 -0.88
CA PRO A 273 13.80 -11.91 -1.15
C PRO A 273 14.09 -10.53 -0.55
N ARG A 274 13.63 -9.50 -1.27
CA ARG A 274 13.54 -8.17 -0.67
C ARG A 274 12.17 -8.04 -0.05
N MET A 275 12.10 -7.45 1.12
CA MET A 275 10.88 -7.40 1.90
C MET A 275 10.59 -5.98 2.38
N ILE A 276 9.32 -5.61 2.31
CA ILE A 276 8.77 -4.46 3.01
C ILE A 276 7.68 -4.99 3.93
N VAL A 277 7.82 -4.73 5.20
CA VAL A 277 6.92 -5.20 6.24
C VAL A 277 6.24 -4.00 6.88
N HIS A 278 4.92 -4.02 6.95
CA HIS A 278 4.11 -3.05 7.70
C HIS A 278 3.51 -3.74 8.92
N PRO A 279 4.21 -3.77 10.04
CA PRO A 279 3.82 -4.60 11.18
C PRO A 279 2.44 -4.24 11.74
N VAL A 280 2.08 -2.96 11.70
CA VAL A 280 0.78 -2.46 12.18
C VAL A 280 -0.24 -2.35 11.04
N GLY A 281 0.22 -2.15 9.80
CA GLY A 281 -0.62 -2.11 8.60
C GLY A 281 -1.15 -3.48 8.17
N SER A 282 -0.67 -4.55 8.77
CA SER A 282 -1.07 -5.94 8.52
C SER A 282 -0.73 -6.45 7.12
N ASP A 283 0.36 -5.97 6.52
CA ASP A 283 0.83 -6.47 5.24
C ASP A 283 2.35 -6.65 5.19
N ILE A 284 2.77 -7.59 4.35
CA ILE A 284 4.17 -7.85 4.03
C ILE A 284 4.30 -8.08 2.53
N HIS A 285 5.28 -7.43 1.94
CA HIS A 285 5.59 -7.51 0.54
C HIS A 285 6.89 -8.27 0.33
N PHE A 286 6.87 -9.21 -0.59
CA PHE A 286 8.02 -9.98 -1.02
C PHE A 286 8.34 -9.65 -2.47
N PHE A 287 9.61 -9.40 -2.77
CA PHE A 287 10.10 -9.11 -4.10
C PHE A 287 11.25 -10.05 -4.43
N LEU A 288 11.21 -10.66 -5.62
CA LEU A 288 12.31 -11.45 -6.17
C LEU A 288 12.78 -10.80 -7.48
N LYS A 289 14.10 -10.85 -7.71
CA LYS A 289 14.72 -10.39 -8.95
C LYS A 289 14.65 -11.52 -9.96
N ASP A 290 13.98 -11.27 -11.09
CA ASP A 290 13.89 -12.12 -12.29
C ASP A 290 14.00 -13.65 -12.05
N PRO A 291 13.22 -14.25 -11.14
CA PRO A 291 13.26 -15.69 -10.98
C PRO A 291 12.58 -16.37 -12.19
N GLU A 292 13.11 -17.51 -12.58
CA GLU A 292 12.45 -18.38 -13.55
C GLU A 292 11.07 -18.82 -13.04
N ALA A 293 10.14 -19.13 -13.95
CA ALA A 293 8.77 -19.50 -13.60
C ALA A 293 8.71 -20.70 -12.61
N ALA A 294 9.57 -21.70 -12.78
CA ALA A 294 9.68 -22.82 -11.85
C ALA A 294 10.12 -22.37 -10.44
N SER A 295 11.07 -21.45 -10.36
CA SER A 295 11.56 -20.86 -9.11
C SER A 295 10.47 -20.03 -8.43
N GLN A 296 9.67 -19.29 -9.19
CA GLN A 296 8.54 -18.53 -8.64
C GLN A 296 7.50 -19.45 -7.99
N LYS A 297 7.13 -20.54 -8.67
CA LYS A 297 6.18 -21.52 -8.13
C LYS A 297 6.69 -22.12 -6.83
N MET A 298 7.93 -22.57 -6.80
CA MET A 298 8.54 -23.15 -5.62
C MET A 298 8.63 -22.15 -4.46
N PHE A 299 8.99 -20.88 -4.74
CA PHE A 299 8.97 -19.82 -3.72
C PHE A 299 7.58 -19.62 -3.14
N LEU A 300 6.54 -19.57 -3.99
CA LEU A 300 5.15 -19.39 -3.55
C LEU A 300 4.66 -20.57 -2.69
N GLU A 301 5.01 -21.81 -3.05
CA GLU A 301 4.69 -22.99 -2.25
C GLU A 301 5.35 -22.95 -0.87
N ILE A 302 6.63 -22.58 -0.81
CA ILE A 302 7.36 -22.41 0.46
C ILE A 302 6.76 -21.26 1.27
N LEU A 303 6.47 -20.13 0.62
CA LEU A 303 5.87 -18.97 1.26
C LEU A 303 4.50 -19.32 1.87
N CYS A 304 3.64 -20.02 1.15
CA CYS A 304 2.37 -20.51 1.69
C CYS A 304 2.57 -21.40 2.90
N GLY A 305 3.54 -22.32 2.87
CA GLY A 305 3.86 -23.19 3.99
C GLY A 305 4.39 -22.44 5.22
N ILE A 306 5.21 -21.41 5.02
CA ILE A 306 5.76 -20.58 6.12
C ILE A 306 4.68 -19.71 6.74
N LEU A 307 3.86 -19.08 5.91
CA LEU A 307 2.80 -18.17 6.39
C LEU A 307 1.69 -18.92 7.10
N ASN A 308 1.58 -20.26 6.90
CA ASN A 308 0.50 -21.08 7.44
C ASN A 308 -0.89 -20.44 7.24
N VAL A 309 -1.05 -19.74 6.11
CA VAL A 309 -2.28 -19.05 5.73
C VAL A 309 -2.84 -19.67 4.46
N PRO A 310 -4.15 -19.68 4.29
CA PRO A 310 -4.76 -20.05 3.01
C PRO A 310 -4.18 -19.21 1.88
N SER A 311 -3.94 -19.78 0.71
CA SER A 311 -3.44 -19.07 -0.47
C SER A 311 -4.28 -17.85 -0.85
N ALA A 312 -5.55 -17.82 -0.46
CA ALA A 312 -6.45 -16.68 -0.63
C ALA A 312 -5.98 -15.38 0.06
N ASN A 313 -5.12 -15.47 1.08
CA ASN A 313 -4.53 -14.32 1.76
C ASN A 313 -3.26 -13.79 1.07
N LEU A 314 -2.79 -14.48 0.05
CA LEU A 314 -1.68 -14.05 -0.79
C LEU A 314 -2.22 -13.43 -2.07
N ARG A 315 -1.62 -12.34 -2.49
CA ARG A 315 -1.94 -11.65 -3.74
C ARG A 315 -0.70 -11.55 -4.61
N LEU A 316 -0.80 -12.06 -5.82
CA LEU A 316 0.21 -11.86 -6.84
C LEU A 316 0.01 -10.46 -7.43
N VAL A 317 0.93 -9.55 -7.16
CA VAL A 317 0.86 -8.17 -7.68
C VAL A 317 1.56 -8.08 -9.03
N ARG A 318 2.66 -8.83 -9.20
CA ARG A 318 3.42 -8.93 -10.45
C ARG A 318 4.11 -10.28 -10.54
N ALA A 319 4.14 -10.85 -11.74
CA ALA A 319 4.91 -12.05 -12.06
C ALA A 319 5.52 -11.93 -13.47
N ALA A 320 6.44 -12.82 -13.81
CA ALA A 320 6.96 -12.95 -15.15
C ALA A 320 5.86 -13.35 -16.16
N GLU A 321 6.08 -13.07 -17.45
CA GLU A 321 5.16 -13.50 -18.51
C GLU A 321 4.96 -15.01 -18.45
N GLY A 322 3.71 -15.47 -18.57
CA GLY A 322 3.33 -16.89 -18.53
C GLY A 322 2.73 -17.34 -17.19
N TYR A 323 2.77 -16.51 -16.14
CA TYR A 323 2.02 -16.75 -14.90
C TYR A 323 0.57 -16.26 -15.08
N GLY A 324 -0.33 -17.21 -15.29
CA GLY A 324 -1.76 -16.93 -15.24
C GLY A 324 -2.26 -16.74 -13.81
N PRO A 325 -3.46 -16.17 -13.63
CA PRO A 325 -4.07 -15.91 -12.32
C PRO A 325 -4.31 -17.16 -11.47
N ASN A 326 -4.12 -18.36 -12.00
CA ASN A 326 -4.48 -19.63 -11.36
C ASN A 326 -3.49 -20.17 -10.31
N VAL A 327 -2.47 -19.39 -9.92
CA VAL A 327 -1.41 -19.91 -9.03
C VAL A 327 -1.73 -19.74 -7.54
N LEU A 328 -2.63 -18.83 -7.17
CA LEU A 328 -2.82 -18.41 -5.77
C LEU A 328 -4.24 -18.63 -5.19
N GLY A 329 -5.01 -19.58 -5.67
CA GLY A 329 -6.27 -19.97 -5.03
C GLY A 329 -7.56 -19.59 -5.78
N PRO A 330 -8.75 -19.64 -5.14
CA PRO A 330 -10.05 -19.61 -5.83
C PRO A 330 -10.40 -18.33 -6.58
N PHE A 331 -9.53 -17.32 -6.54
CA PHE A 331 -9.60 -16.09 -7.34
C PHE A 331 -8.45 -16.00 -8.36
N GLY A 332 -7.67 -17.04 -8.50
CA GLY A 332 -6.62 -17.21 -9.48
C GLY A 332 -7.13 -17.92 -10.71
#